data_14a5dcb910710b6712d8c13f232ef4b1
#
_entry.id   14a5dcb910710b6712d8c13f232ef4b1
#
_cell.length_a   1.000
_cell.length_b   1.000
_cell.length_c   1.000
_cell.angle_alpha   90.00
_cell.angle_beta   90.00
_cell.angle_gamma   90.00
#
_symmetry.space_group_name_H-M   'P 1'
#
loop_
_entity.id
_entity.type
_entity.pdbx_description
1 polymer ?
#
loop_
_entity_poly.entity_id
_entity_poly.type
_entity_poly.pdbx_seq_one_letter_code
_entity_poly.pdbx_strand_id
1 'polypeptide(L)'
;MIVRAGRGSLHAGWAQRTGEAEFDLLVAAYQAGAPGGAEGFNIFLPGRKIAGYHSLFEDYPEILTQYEYIALIDDDIETTAHELNRLFGIGRQYNLDLFQPALAWDSHFSYAATLTNRKHYVLRYTNTVEMMCPVFSAKYLAAARSLFGLGYETGIDLLWTRLTDSPWLRYAIVDDVVVRHTRPVGTTKSLQGFAANEPYDVQVDAVLKRFGAAFHGFVTYAAVDRRGQLIRSRFLIGLNSLSLWRALFRTPLNWTQFMRRSTDYTRHCWLRPVNLQRIDVDGVVKSVRQPQRVGRRLMQ
;
A
#
# COMPACT_ATOMS: atom_id res chain seq x y z
N MET A 1 6.87 -12.78 -2.14
CA MET A 1 7.01 -11.38 -1.64
C MET A 1 8.15 -10.67 -2.32
N ILE A 2 8.09 -9.35 -2.43
CA ILE A 2 9.13 -8.51 -3.00
C ILE A 2 9.47 -7.41 -2.00
N VAL A 3 10.78 -7.24 -1.69
CA VAL A 3 11.30 -6.15 -0.87
C VAL A 3 12.29 -5.31 -1.66
N ARG A 4 12.14 -3.98 -1.61
CA ARG A 4 13.17 -3.04 -2.07
C ARG A 4 14.12 -2.80 -0.91
N ALA A 5 15.31 -3.41 -0.93
CA ALA A 5 16.20 -3.49 0.21
C ALA A 5 17.36 -2.49 0.16
N GLY A 6 17.52 -1.70 1.24
CA GLY A 6 18.72 -0.94 1.55
C GLY A 6 19.60 -1.64 2.58
N ARG A 7 20.73 -1.03 2.96
CA ARG A 7 21.69 -1.60 3.92
C ARG A 7 21.10 -1.90 5.29
N GLY A 8 20.10 -1.13 5.72
CA GLY A 8 19.42 -1.31 7.00
C GLY A 8 18.10 -2.07 6.88
N SER A 9 17.92 -2.90 5.85
CA SER A 9 16.70 -3.66 5.62
C SER A 9 16.46 -4.71 6.70
N LEU A 10 15.20 -4.81 7.14
CA LEU A 10 14.77 -5.74 8.19
C LEU A 10 14.31 -7.10 7.64
N HIS A 11 14.26 -7.28 6.32
CA HIS A 11 13.71 -8.48 5.69
C HIS A 11 14.42 -9.77 6.09
N ALA A 12 15.71 -9.71 6.43
CA ALA A 12 16.43 -10.88 6.93
C ALA A 12 15.77 -11.48 8.19
N GLY A 13 15.09 -10.68 9.00
CA GLY A 13 14.32 -11.15 10.15
C GLY A 13 12.99 -11.83 9.81
N TRP A 14 12.47 -11.62 8.59
CA TRP A 14 11.14 -12.14 8.23
C TRP A 14 11.13 -13.64 7.98
N ALA A 15 12.25 -14.22 7.53
CA ALA A 15 12.38 -15.62 7.12
C ALA A 15 13.50 -16.37 7.87
N GLN A 16 14.03 -15.84 8.98
CA GLN A 16 15.17 -16.41 9.70
C GLN A 16 14.90 -17.79 10.32
N ARG A 17 13.66 -18.23 10.40
CA ARG A 17 13.32 -19.57 10.85
C ARG A 17 13.02 -20.44 9.64
N THR A 18 14.02 -21.16 9.19
CA THR A 18 13.93 -22.17 8.13
C THR A 18 12.75 -23.12 8.41
N GLY A 19 11.86 -23.27 7.44
CA GLY A 19 10.71 -24.17 7.47
C GLY A 19 9.38 -23.55 7.88
N GLU A 20 9.31 -22.27 8.25
CA GLU A 20 8.05 -21.59 8.60
C GLU A 20 7.49 -20.72 7.48
N ALA A 21 8.32 -20.25 6.52
CA ALA A 21 7.87 -19.38 5.44
C ALA A 21 7.16 -20.18 4.34
N GLU A 22 5.89 -19.85 4.10
CA GLU A 22 5.08 -20.41 3.00
C GLU A 22 5.04 -19.45 1.79
N PHE A 23 6.11 -18.68 1.60
CA PHE A 23 6.25 -17.69 0.54
C PHE A 23 7.70 -17.60 0.06
N ASP A 24 7.88 -17.26 -1.19
CA ASP A 24 9.17 -16.88 -1.75
C ASP A 24 9.47 -15.40 -1.50
N LEU A 25 10.75 -15.08 -1.24
CA LEU A 25 11.21 -13.71 -1.02
C LEU A 25 12.17 -13.28 -2.12
N LEU A 26 11.76 -12.31 -2.95
CA LEU A 26 12.62 -11.62 -3.90
C LEU A 26 13.16 -10.34 -3.27
N VAL A 27 14.47 -10.23 -3.19
CA VAL A 27 15.16 -9.04 -2.69
C VAL A 27 15.65 -8.21 -3.88
N ALA A 28 15.04 -7.06 -4.11
CA ALA A 28 15.46 -6.08 -5.11
C ALA A 28 16.25 -4.96 -4.43
N ALA A 29 17.55 -5.14 -4.30
CA ALA A 29 18.42 -4.22 -3.58
C ALA A 29 18.59 -2.90 -4.35
N TYR A 30 18.33 -1.76 -3.70
CA TYR A 30 18.58 -0.44 -4.27
C TYR A 30 19.91 0.18 -3.81
N GLN A 31 20.57 -0.43 -2.84
CA GLN A 31 21.90 -0.03 -2.34
C GLN A 31 22.86 -1.20 -2.38
N ALA A 32 24.10 -0.94 -2.80
CA ALA A 32 25.18 -1.91 -2.69
C ALA A 32 25.46 -2.24 -1.21
N GLY A 33 25.62 -3.55 -0.91
CA GLY A 33 25.81 -4.06 0.46
C GLY A 33 24.52 -4.16 1.27
N ALA A 34 23.34 -4.10 0.64
CA ALA A 34 22.09 -4.50 1.26
C ALA A 34 22.12 -6.02 1.57
N PRO A 35 21.50 -6.47 2.69
CA PRO A 35 21.39 -7.90 2.97
C PRO A 35 20.68 -8.61 1.81
N GLY A 36 21.15 -9.81 1.44
CA GLY A 36 20.48 -10.70 0.49
C GLY A 36 19.40 -11.54 1.17
N GLY A 37 18.50 -12.13 0.38
CA GLY A 37 17.60 -13.18 0.83
C GLY A 37 18.31 -14.53 0.98
N ALA A 38 17.74 -15.43 1.76
CA ALA A 38 18.38 -16.71 2.10
C ALA A 38 18.53 -17.67 0.91
N GLU A 39 17.68 -17.57 -0.12
CA GLU A 39 17.69 -18.47 -1.28
C GLU A 39 17.44 -17.70 -2.58
N GLY A 40 18.51 -17.31 -3.25
CA GLY A 40 18.60 -17.19 -4.72
C GLY A 40 17.93 -16.02 -5.44
N PHE A 41 16.89 -15.41 -4.94
CA PHE A 41 16.18 -14.33 -5.64
C PHE A 41 16.68 -12.94 -5.22
N ASN A 42 17.94 -12.64 -5.62
CA ASN A 42 18.55 -11.35 -5.31
C ASN A 42 18.84 -10.60 -6.61
N ILE A 43 18.31 -9.40 -6.74
CA ILE A 43 18.51 -8.53 -7.90
C ILE A 43 19.05 -7.19 -7.40
N PHE A 44 20.14 -6.69 -8.02
CA PHE A 44 20.57 -5.32 -7.81
C PHE A 44 19.81 -4.39 -8.74
N LEU A 45 18.93 -3.58 -8.19
CA LEU A 45 18.03 -2.70 -8.92
C LEU A 45 18.08 -1.31 -8.29
N PRO A 46 19.10 -0.48 -8.59
CA PRO A 46 19.24 0.84 -8.03
C PRO A 46 18.11 1.77 -8.45
N GLY A 47 17.93 2.87 -7.72
CA GLY A 47 16.96 3.90 -8.05
C GLY A 47 15.70 3.86 -7.17
N ARG A 48 14.67 4.54 -7.65
CA ARG A 48 13.44 4.86 -6.92
C ARG A 48 12.57 3.63 -6.67
N LYS A 49 11.71 3.71 -5.66
CA LYS A 49 10.87 2.59 -5.23
C LYS A 49 9.89 2.15 -6.33
N ILE A 50 9.05 3.06 -6.79
CA ILE A 50 7.98 2.74 -7.77
C ILE A 50 8.56 2.45 -9.14
N ALA A 51 9.54 3.24 -9.59
CA ALA A 51 10.27 2.97 -10.82
C ALA A 51 10.97 1.60 -10.79
N GLY A 52 11.52 1.20 -9.63
CA GLY A 52 12.11 -0.12 -9.45
C GLY A 52 11.10 -1.25 -9.58
N TYR A 53 9.91 -1.13 -8.97
CA TYR A 53 8.84 -2.12 -9.18
C TYR A 53 8.37 -2.17 -10.64
N HIS A 54 8.30 -1.01 -11.32
CA HIS A 54 7.97 -0.98 -12.75
C HIS A 54 8.98 -1.80 -13.56
N SER A 55 10.29 -1.50 -13.43
CA SER A 55 11.34 -2.25 -14.11
C SER A 55 11.28 -3.75 -13.80
N LEU A 56 11.07 -4.11 -12.54
CA LEU A 56 10.96 -5.52 -12.13
C LEU A 56 9.82 -6.25 -12.85
N PHE A 57 8.65 -5.62 -12.97
CA PHE A 57 7.49 -6.23 -13.65
C PHE A 57 7.61 -6.22 -15.18
N GLU A 58 8.44 -5.34 -15.76
CA GLU A 58 8.77 -5.36 -17.20
C GLU A 58 9.79 -6.46 -17.50
N ASP A 59 10.82 -6.60 -16.66
CA ASP A 59 11.93 -7.53 -16.89
C ASP A 59 11.56 -8.98 -16.50
N TYR A 60 10.65 -9.17 -15.54
CA TYR A 60 10.23 -10.47 -14.99
C TYR A 60 8.69 -10.58 -14.95
N PRO A 61 8.00 -10.55 -16.10
CA PRO A 61 6.54 -10.58 -16.17
C PRO A 61 5.93 -11.88 -15.63
N GLU A 62 6.69 -12.97 -15.57
CA GLU A 62 6.29 -14.26 -15.02
C GLU A 62 5.93 -14.18 -13.53
N ILE A 63 6.48 -13.23 -12.77
CA ILE A 63 6.11 -12.99 -11.36
C ILE A 63 4.60 -12.79 -11.23
N LEU A 64 3.96 -12.15 -12.22
CA LEU A 64 2.52 -11.87 -12.20
C LEU A 64 1.65 -13.10 -12.49
N THR A 65 2.22 -14.22 -12.89
CA THR A 65 1.50 -15.45 -13.27
C THR A 65 1.84 -16.66 -12.42
N GLN A 66 2.99 -16.65 -11.72
CA GLN A 66 3.47 -17.78 -10.94
C GLN A 66 2.87 -17.85 -9.52
N TYR A 67 2.37 -16.73 -9.01
CA TYR A 67 1.90 -16.60 -7.63
C TYR A 67 0.43 -16.21 -7.57
N GLU A 68 -0.25 -16.63 -6.51
CA GLU A 68 -1.62 -16.19 -6.23
C GLU A 68 -1.66 -14.77 -5.69
N TYR A 69 -0.72 -14.45 -4.78
CA TYR A 69 -0.56 -13.12 -4.18
C TYR A 69 0.87 -12.64 -4.29
N ILE A 70 1.03 -11.33 -4.44
CA ILE A 70 2.31 -10.63 -4.49
C ILE A 70 2.27 -9.49 -3.48
N ALA A 71 3.15 -9.54 -2.49
CA ALA A 71 3.31 -8.48 -1.49
C ALA A 71 4.50 -7.58 -1.86
N LEU A 72 4.31 -6.25 -1.80
CA LEU A 72 5.34 -5.24 -1.99
C LEU A 72 5.59 -4.57 -0.65
N ILE A 73 6.61 -5.02 0.08
CA ILE A 73 6.82 -4.63 1.48
C ILE A 73 8.07 -3.74 1.59
N ASP A 74 7.96 -2.64 2.32
CA ASP A 74 9.08 -1.76 2.62
C ASP A 74 10.11 -2.44 3.53
N ASP A 75 11.38 -2.07 3.38
CA ASP A 75 12.51 -2.70 4.03
C ASP A 75 12.67 -2.35 5.53
N ASP A 76 11.81 -1.50 6.03
CA ASP A 76 11.74 -1.07 7.44
C ASP A 76 10.48 -1.56 8.17
N ILE A 77 9.84 -2.56 7.62
CA ILE A 77 8.74 -3.28 8.27
C ILE A 77 9.30 -4.40 9.14
N GLU A 78 9.03 -4.35 10.44
CA GLU A 78 9.31 -5.42 11.39
C GLU A 78 8.11 -6.37 11.45
N THR A 79 8.33 -7.63 11.13
CA THR A 79 7.32 -8.69 11.09
C THR A 79 7.98 -10.07 11.19
N THR A 80 7.19 -11.15 11.12
CA THR A 80 7.66 -12.54 11.16
C THR A 80 7.07 -13.36 10.01
N ALA A 81 7.68 -14.51 9.68
CA ALA A 81 7.14 -15.44 8.70
C ALA A 81 5.71 -15.87 9.06
N HIS A 82 5.45 -16.14 10.34
CA HIS A 82 4.13 -16.53 10.83
C HIS A 82 3.06 -15.47 10.53
N GLU A 83 3.35 -14.20 10.81
CA GLU A 83 2.41 -13.10 10.52
C GLU A 83 2.18 -12.94 9.02
N LEU A 84 3.21 -13.12 8.20
CA LEU A 84 3.10 -13.01 6.74
C LEU A 84 2.31 -14.19 6.14
N ASN A 85 2.56 -15.43 6.58
CA ASN A 85 1.76 -16.60 6.18
C ASN A 85 0.27 -16.38 6.52
N ARG A 86 0.02 -15.88 7.73
CA ARG A 86 -1.33 -15.57 8.18
C ARG A 86 -1.99 -14.47 7.35
N LEU A 87 -1.22 -13.46 6.94
CA LEU A 87 -1.69 -12.39 6.07
C LEU A 87 -2.20 -12.94 4.73
N PHE A 88 -1.41 -13.81 4.07
CA PHE A 88 -1.82 -14.46 2.84
C PHE A 88 -3.03 -15.38 3.05
N GLY A 89 -3.07 -16.13 4.15
CA GLY A 89 -4.20 -16.99 4.52
C GLY A 89 -5.52 -16.20 4.63
N ILE A 90 -5.48 -15.03 5.29
CA ILE A 90 -6.66 -14.14 5.40
C ILE A 90 -7.03 -13.57 4.03
N GLY A 91 -6.05 -13.20 3.19
CA GLY A 91 -6.29 -12.76 1.82
C GLY A 91 -7.11 -13.78 1.02
N ARG A 92 -6.73 -15.07 1.10
CA ARG A 92 -7.47 -16.19 0.47
C ARG A 92 -8.86 -16.37 1.07
N GLN A 93 -8.95 -16.42 2.40
CA GLN A 93 -10.21 -16.66 3.11
C GLN A 93 -11.28 -15.63 2.75
N TYR A 94 -10.91 -14.36 2.60
CA TYR A 94 -11.82 -13.27 2.30
C TYR A 94 -11.82 -12.84 0.83
N ASN A 95 -11.10 -13.57 -0.02
CA ASN A 95 -11.00 -13.32 -1.47
C ASN A 95 -10.63 -11.85 -1.77
N LEU A 96 -9.58 -11.36 -1.14
CA LEU A 96 -9.13 -9.97 -1.25
C LEU A 96 -8.30 -9.77 -2.52
N ASP A 97 -8.48 -8.64 -3.19
CA ASP A 97 -7.67 -8.26 -4.34
C ASP A 97 -6.48 -7.39 -3.96
N LEU A 98 -6.67 -6.53 -2.94
CA LEU A 98 -5.65 -5.62 -2.47
C LEU A 98 -5.82 -5.39 -0.97
N PHE A 99 -4.79 -5.65 -0.19
CA PHE A 99 -4.87 -5.52 1.26
C PHE A 99 -3.50 -5.25 1.87
N GLN A 100 -3.48 -4.89 3.13
CA GLN A 100 -2.25 -4.72 3.89
C GLN A 100 -2.45 -5.19 5.33
N PRO A 101 -1.39 -5.54 6.07
CA PRO A 101 -1.45 -5.73 7.50
C PRO A 101 -1.73 -4.41 8.20
N ALA A 102 -2.29 -4.46 9.39
CA ALA A 102 -2.41 -3.29 10.23
C ALA A 102 -1.08 -2.95 10.92
N LEU A 103 -0.88 -1.68 11.23
CA LEU A 103 0.30 -1.18 11.92
C LEU A 103 0.12 -1.25 13.43
N ALA A 104 1.18 -1.62 14.14
CA ALA A 104 1.25 -1.52 15.59
C ALA A 104 1.12 -0.06 16.05
N TRP A 105 0.67 0.15 17.28
CA TRP A 105 0.40 1.51 17.82
C TRP A 105 1.67 2.35 18.00
N ASP A 106 2.84 1.72 18.07
CA ASP A 106 4.17 2.35 18.15
C ASP A 106 4.86 2.47 16.78
N SER A 107 4.14 2.24 15.70
CA SER A 107 4.62 2.46 14.34
C SER A 107 4.63 3.94 13.96
N HIS A 108 5.52 4.31 13.04
CA HIS A 108 5.36 5.52 12.25
C HIS A 108 4.28 5.32 11.18
N PHE A 109 3.33 6.23 11.05
CA PHE A 109 2.21 6.10 10.11
C PHE A 109 1.79 7.44 9.52
N SER A 110 1.21 7.42 8.31
CA SER A 110 0.61 8.58 7.67
C SER A 110 -0.88 8.71 8.01
N TYR A 111 -1.59 7.60 8.03
CA TYR A 111 -3.04 7.55 8.25
C TYR A 111 -3.38 6.69 9.46
N ALA A 112 -4.17 7.23 10.40
CA ALA A 112 -4.63 6.47 11.57
C ALA A 112 -5.50 5.25 11.21
N ALA A 113 -6.06 5.24 9.99
CA ALA A 113 -6.79 4.11 9.45
C ALA A 113 -5.96 2.82 9.37
N THR A 114 -4.63 2.93 9.20
CA THR A 114 -3.74 1.76 9.11
C THR A 114 -3.39 1.16 10.46
N LEU A 115 -3.61 1.86 11.57
CA LEU A 115 -3.37 1.33 12.91
C LEU A 115 -4.31 0.17 13.24
N THR A 116 -3.79 -0.83 13.96
CA THR A 116 -4.55 -2.02 14.32
C THR A 116 -5.75 -1.72 15.22
N ASN A 117 -6.88 -2.31 14.87
CA ASN A 117 -8.09 -2.36 15.67
C ASN A 117 -8.51 -3.82 15.97
N ARG A 118 -7.53 -4.70 16.12
CA ARG A 118 -7.72 -6.15 16.31
C ARG A 118 -8.60 -6.53 17.51
N LYS A 119 -8.85 -5.61 18.43
CA LYS A 119 -9.80 -5.82 19.51
C LYS A 119 -11.23 -6.03 18.97
N HIS A 120 -11.58 -5.34 17.90
CA HIS A 120 -12.92 -5.33 17.32
C HIS A 120 -13.02 -6.15 16.06
N TYR A 121 -11.96 -6.20 15.24
CA TYR A 121 -12.02 -6.69 13.87
C TYR A 121 -10.93 -7.73 13.54
N VAL A 122 -11.27 -8.62 12.62
CA VAL A 122 -10.32 -9.44 11.86
C VAL A 122 -9.74 -8.59 10.74
N LEU A 123 -10.62 -7.89 10.00
CA LEU A 123 -10.24 -6.94 8.96
C LEU A 123 -11.27 -5.83 8.80
N ARG A 124 -10.83 -4.72 8.19
CA ARG A 124 -11.67 -3.59 7.82
C ARG A 124 -11.59 -3.36 6.31
N TYR A 125 -12.74 -3.33 5.63
CA TYR A 125 -12.81 -2.96 4.23
C TYR A 125 -12.72 -1.45 4.06
N THR A 126 -11.85 -1.00 3.14
CA THR A 126 -11.48 0.40 3.00
C THR A 126 -11.38 0.82 1.54
N ASN A 127 -11.46 2.11 1.28
CA ASN A 127 -11.30 2.70 -0.04
C ASN A 127 -9.83 2.96 -0.42
N THR A 128 -8.88 2.68 0.45
CA THR A 128 -7.46 2.94 0.22
C THR A 128 -6.62 1.88 0.93
N VAL A 129 -5.56 1.44 0.28
CA VAL A 129 -4.48 0.61 0.83
C VAL A 129 -3.18 1.35 0.56
N GLU A 130 -2.35 1.51 1.57
CA GLU A 130 -1.14 2.34 1.52
C GLU A 130 0.02 1.59 0.85
N MET A 131 0.92 2.31 0.16
CA MET A 131 2.03 1.70 -0.59
C MET A 131 3.18 1.16 0.28
N MET A 132 3.05 1.20 1.60
CA MET A 132 4.08 0.76 2.54
C MET A 132 4.25 -0.77 2.57
N CYS A 133 3.12 -1.51 2.59
CA CYS A 133 3.12 -2.97 2.66
C CYS A 133 1.88 -3.59 1.97
N PRO A 134 1.55 -3.19 0.73
CA PRO A 134 0.40 -3.73 0.03
C PRO A 134 0.64 -5.17 -0.42
N VAL A 135 -0.43 -5.95 -0.37
CA VAL A 135 -0.53 -7.30 -0.93
C VAL A 135 -1.59 -7.28 -2.01
N PHE A 136 -1.24 -7.71 -3.20
CA PHE A 136 -2.13 -7.80 -4.35
C PHE A 136 -2.42 -9.25 -4.68
N SER A 137 -3.65 -9.58 -5.09
CA SER A 137 -3.81 -10.77 -5.93
C SER A 137 -3.05 -10.57 -7.24
N ALA A 138 -2.43 -11.62 -7.78
CA ALA A 138 -1.63 -11.50 -8.99
C ALA A 138 -2.43 -10.91 -10.16
N LYS A 139 -3.69 -11.35 -10.30
CA LYS A 139 -4.62 -10.80 -11.29
C LYS A 139 -4.84 -9.30 -11.12
N TYR A 140 -4.96 -8.83 -9.87
CA TYR A 140 -5.18 -7.42 -9.58
C TYR A 140 -3.91 -6.59 -9.81
N LEU A 141 -2.74 -7.12 -9.43
CA LEU A 141 -1.46 -6.47 -9.71
C LEU A 141 -1.21 -6.33 -11.21
N ALA A 142 -1.55 -7.34 -12.00
CA ALA A 142 -1.46 -7.27 -13.46
C ALA A 142 -2.31 -6.12 -14.03
N ALA A 143 -3.51 -5.88 -13.47
CA ALA A 143 -4.35 -4.73 -13.84
C ALA A 143 -3.79 -3.40 -13.32
N ALA A 144 -3.10 -3.39 -12.18
CA ALA A 144 -2.49 -2.20 -11.58
C ALA A 144 -1.11 -1.85 -12.17
N ARG A 145 -0.50 -2.75 -12.96
CA ARG A 145 0.88 -2.64 -13.47
C ARG A 145 1.16 -1.29 -14.15
N SER A 146 0.23 -0.79 -14.94
CA SER A 146 0.37 0.47 -15.67
C SER A 146 0.56 1.69 -14.75
N LEU A 147 0.09 1.63 -13.50
CA LEU A 147 0.27 2.70 -12.52
C LEU A 147 1.75 2.90 -12.13
N PHE A 148 2.51 1.82 -12.07
CA PHE A 148 3.94 1.88 -11.69
C PHE A 148 4.79 2.57 -12.75
N GLY A 149 4.38 2.55 -14.02
CA GLY A 149 5.05 3.22 -15.14
C GLY A 149 4.69 4.69 -15.34
N LEU A 150 3.90 5.30 -14.45
CA LEU A 150 3.44 6.69 -14.60
C LEU A 150 4.52 7.75 -14.29
N GLY A 151 5.63 7.36 -13.65
CA GLY A 151 6.71 8.25 -13.24
C GLY A 151 6.50 8.97 -11.91
N TYR A 152 5.51 8.57 -11.12
CA TYR A 152 5.25 9.10 -9.77
C TYR A 152 5.75 8.13 -8.71
N GLU A 153 6.36 8.67 -7.65
CA GLU A 153 6.85 7.88 -6.52
C GLU A 153 5.87 7.87 -5.33
N THR A 154 4.81 8.66 -5.41
CA THR A 154 3.71 8.69 -4.41
C THR A 154 2.39 9.05 -5.08
N GLY A 155 1.28 8.73 -4.39
CA GLY A 155 -0.09 9.06 -4.84
C GLY A 155 -0.72 8.01 -5.75
N ILE A 156 0.03 7.07 -6.32
CA ILE A 156 -0.54 5.98 -7.14
C ILE A 156 -1.40 5.04 -6.32
N ASP A 157 -1.13 4.91 -5.03
CA ASP A 157 -1.89 4.13 -4.06
C ASP A 157 -3.31 4.67 -3.83
N LEU A 158 -3.57 5.91 -4.16
CA LEU A 158 -4.90 6.50 -4.15
C LEU A 158 -5.74 6.10 -5.38
N LEU A 159 -5.11 5.50 -6.39
CA LEU A 159 -5.74 5.08 -7.62
C LEU A 159 -5.98 3.58 -7.69
N TRP A 160 -5.13 2.77 -7.10
CA TRP A 160 -5.16 1.32 -7.30
C TRP A 160 -6.37 0.60 -6.71
N THR A 161 -7.15 1.20 -5.82
CA THR A 161 -8.46 0.69 -5.39
C THR A 161 -9.61 1.05 -6.35
N ARG A 162 -9.31 1.68 -7.49
CA ARG A 162 -10.29 2.25 -8.43
C ARG A 162 -10.14 1.71 -9.85
N LEU A 163 -9.64 0.48 -9.98
CA LEU A 163 -9.33 -0.14 -11.28
C LEU A 163 -10.40 -1.13 -11.77
N THR A 164 -11.41 -1.44 -10.95
CA THR A 164 -12.46 -2.41 -11.25
C THR A 164 -13.85 -1.83 -11.06
N ASP A 165 -14.83 -2.40 -11.77
CA ASP A 165 -16.25 -2.07 -11.63
C ASP A 165 -16.89 -2.75 -10.40
N SER A 166 -16.20 -3.75 -9.81
CA SER A 166 -16.69 -4.53 -8.66
C SER A 166 -15.76 -4.43 -7.46
N PRO A 167 -15.58 -3.22 -6.87
CA PRO A 167 -14.57 -2.99 -5.83
C PRO A 167 -15.00 -3.41 -4.41
N TRP A 168 -16.30 -3.70 -4.20
CA TRP A 168 -16.86 -3.89 -2.86
C TRP A 168 -16.35 -5.16 -2.19
N LEU A 169 -15.88 -5.02 -0.93
CA LEU A 169 -15.33 -6.08 -0.10
C LEU A 169 -14.09 -6.77 -0.72
N ARG A 170 -13.30 -6.01 -1.49
CA ARG A 170 -12.09 -6.51 -2.16
C ARG A 170 -10.82 -5.90 -1.62
N TYR A 171 -10.91 -4.77 -0.89
CA TYR A 171 -9.76 -4.03 -0.38
C TYR A 171 -9.84 -3.91 1.13
N ALA A 172 -8.75 -4.23 1.85
CA ALA A 172 -8.81 -4.30 3.31
C ALA A 172 -7.52 -3.91 4.04
N ILE A 173 -7.69 -3.44 5.28
CA ILE A 173 -6.68 -3.48 6.33
C ILE A 173 -6.94 -4.72 7.18
N VAL A 174 -5.97 -5.63 7.28
CA VAL A 174 -6.08 -6.87 8.04
C VAL A 174 -5.63 -6.61 9.47
N ASP A 175 -6.59 -6.39 10.36
CA ASP A 175 -6.34 -6.05 11.77
C ASP A 175 -5.75 -7.20 12.59
N ASP A 176 -5.99 -8.42 12.14
CA ASP A 176 -5.55 -9.64 12.82
C ASP A 176 -4.06 -9.94 12.59
N VAL A 177 -3.44 -9.29 11.62
CA VAL A 177 -2.00 -9.31 11.36
C VAL A 177 -1.43 -7.92 11.63
N VAL A 178 -0.46 -7.84 12.53
CA VAL A 178 0.09 -6.57 12.99
C VAL A 178 1.59 -6.52 12.73
N VAL A 179 2.01 -5.52 11.97
CA VAL A 179 3.41 -5.24 11.68
C VAL A 179 3.84 -3.90 12.25
N ARG A 180 5.14 -3.66 12.39
CA ARG A 180 5.67 -2.39 12.89
C ARG A 180 6.48 -1.68 11.82
N HIS A 181 6.10 -0.46 11.47
CA HIS A 181 6.90 0.42 10.63
C HIS A 181 7.88 1.22 11.51
N THR A 182 9.17 0.94 11.35
CA THR A 182 10.18 1.34 12.32
C THR A 182 10.80 2.70 12.07
N ARG A 183 10.73 3.24 10.83
CA ARG A 183 11.35 4.52 10.46
C ARG A 183 10.32 5.63 10.28
N PRO A 184 10.68 6.90 10.55
CA PRO A 184 9.80 8.02 10.26
C PRO A 184 9.45 8.11 8.76
N VAL A 185 8.18 8.38 8.45
CA VAL A 185 7.72 8.57 7.08
C VAL A 185 8.47 9.72 6.42
N GLY A 186 9.00 9.49 5.23
CA GLY A 186 9.72 10.50 4.45
C GLY A 186 11.23 10.57 4.66
N THR A 187 11.82 9.68 5.45
CA THR A 187 13.31 9.63 5.62
C THR A 187 14.04 9.27 4.33
N THR A 188 13.36 8.63 3.39
CA THR A 188 13.92 8.22 2.09
C THR A 188 13.45 9.08 0.92
N LYS A 189 12.97 10.31 1.17
CA LYS A 189 12.45 11.21 0.12
C LYS A 189 13.36 11.37 -1.08
N SER A 190 14.64 11.60 -0.86
CA SER A 190 15.62 11.76 -1.94
C SER A 190 15.76 10.50 -2.81
N LEU A 191 15.66 9.31 -2.20
CA LEU A 191 15.66 8.03 -2.91
C LEU A 191 14.37 7.79 -3.70
N GLN A 192 13.27 8.42 -3.27
CA GLN A 192 11.98 8.38 -3.95
C GLN A 192 11.86 9.46 -5.05
N GLY A 193 12.91 10.24 -5.29
CA GLY A 193 12.97 11.22 -6.35
C GLY A 193 12.37 12.58 -6.03
N PHE A 194 12.13 12.87 -4.76
CA PHE A 194 11.72 14.20 -4.33
C PHE A 194 12.94 15.11 -4.18
N ALA A 195 12.79 16.40 -4.50
CA ALA A 195 13.72 17.41 -4.06
C ALA A 195 13.73 17.49 -2.52
N ALA A 196 14.83 17.93 -1.92
CA ALA A 196 15.02 17.94 -0.46
C ALA A 196 13.87 18.59 0.32
N ASN A 197 13.24 19.61 -0.24
CA ASN A 197 12.14 20.36 0.37
C ASN A 197 10.80 20.16 -0.35
N GLU A 198 10.68 19.21 -1.29
CA GLU A 198 9.43 18.97 -2.01
C GLU A 198 8.41 18.29 -1.09
N PRO A 199 7.21 18.86 -0.90
CA PRO A 199 6.12 18.19 -0.17
C PRO A 199 5.60 16.97 -0.94
N TYR A 200 5.17 15.93 -0.23
CA TYR A 200 4.56 14.74 -0.86
C TYR A 200 3.26 15.06 -1.61
N ASP A 201 2.51 16.05 -1.16
CA ASP A 201 1.23 16.48 -1.74
C ASP A 201 1.36 17.01 -3.17
N VAL A 202 2.51 17.54 -3.57
CA VAL A 202 2.77 17.99 -4.96
C VAL A 202 2.58 16.84 -5.95
N GLN A 203 3.18 15.67 -5.71
CA GLN A 203 3.00 14.51 -6.60
C GLN A 203 1.59 13.91 -6.45
N VAL A 204 1.05 13.86 -5.24
CA VAL A 204 -0.33 13.40 -4.99
C VAL A 204 -1.32 14.24 -5.79
N ASP A 205 -1.22 15.57 -5.73
CA ASP A 205 -2.10 16.47 -6.47
C ASP A 205 -1.95 16.30 -7.98
N ALA A 206 -0.70 16.14 -8.46
CA ALA A 206 -0.44 15.88 -9.88
C ALA A 206 -1.09 14.58 -10.38
N VAL A 207 -0.96 13.49 -9.59
CA VAL A 207 -1.60 12.21 -9.89
C VAL A 207 -3.12 12.35 -9.92
N LEU A 208 -3.73 12.90 -8.88
CA LEU A 208 -5.17 13.06 -8.79
C LEU A 208 -5.72 13.93 -9.94
N LYS A 209 -5.04 15.04 -10.25
CA LYS A 209 -5.41 15.92 -11.36
C LYS A 209 -5.33 15.20 -12.71
N ARG A 210 -4.27 14.45 -12.94
CA ARG A 210 -4.06 13.70 -14.20
C ARG A 210 -5.21 12.74 -14.50
N PHE A 211 -5.76 12.10 -13.48
CA PHE A 211 -6.83 11.10 -13.62
C PHE A 211 -8.22 11.65 -13.30
N GLY A 212 -8.39 12.97 -13.13
CA GLY A 212 -9.66 13.55 -12.72
C GLY A 212 -10.21 12.96 -11.42
N ALA A 213 -9.31 12.50 -10.56
CA ALA A 213 -9.64 11.78 -9.34
C ALA A 213 -9.66 12.73 -8.13
N ALA A 214 -10.47 12.40 -7.12
CA ALA A 214 -10.45 13.09 -5.85
C ALA A 214 -10.16 12.09 -4.72
N PHE A 215 -9.40 12.52 -3.73
CA PHE A 215 -9.18 11.77 -2.50
C PHE A 215 -9.88 12.47 -1.33
N HIS A 216 -10.87 11.82 -0.76
CA HIS A 216 -11.67 12.35 0.33
C HIS A 216 -11.29 11.82 1.71
N GLY A 217 -10.13 11.19 1.80
CA GLY A 217 -9.60 10.58 3.00
C GLY A 217 -9.79 9.06 3.04
N PHE A 218 -9.16 8.44 4.01
CA PHE A 218 -9.29 7.02 4.29
C PHE A 218 -10.66 6.74 4.92
N VAL A 219 -11.44 5.86 4.32
CA VAL A 219 -12.78 5.50 4.76
C VAL A 219 -12.88 4.00 4.95
N THR A 220 -13.17 3.54 6.16
CA THR A 220 -13.62 2.18 6.41
C THR A 220 -15.15 2.14 6.23
N TYR A 221 -15.64 1.27 5.36
CA TYR A 221 -17.06 1.21 5.01
C TYR A 221 -17.75 -0.10 5.44
N ALA A 222 -16.97 -1.14 5.71
CA ALA A 222 -17.42 -2.40 6.29
C ALA A 222 -16.27 -3.04 7.07
N ALA A 223 -16.56 -4.02 7.90
CA ALA A 223 -15.55 -4.76 8.66
C ALA A 223 -16.03 -6.17 8.97
N VAL A 224 -15.11 -7.08 9.23
CA VAL A 224 -15.41 -8.41 9.79
C VAL A 224 -15.01 -8.39 11.26
N ASP A 225 -15.96 -8.66 12.14
CA ASP A 225 -15.70 -8.71 13.59
C ASP A 225 -14.96 -9.99 14.02
N ARG A 226 -14.64 -10.08 15.30
CA ARG A 226 -13.95 -11.24 15.90
C ARG A 226 -14.77 -12.55 15.87
N ARG A 227 -16.06 -12.48 15.55
CA ARG A 227 -16.97 -13.63 15.38
C ARG A 227 -17.14 -14.01 13.92
N GLY A 228 -16.46 -13.32 12.98
CA GLY A 228 -16.59 -13.53 11.55
C GLY A 228 -17.82 -12.85 10.93
N GLN A 229 -18.54 -11.98 11.67
CA GLN A 229 -19.73 -11.32 11.18
C GLN A 229 -19.38 -10.04 10.41
N LEU A 230 -20.03 -9.84 9.27
CA LEU A 230 -19.87 -8.65 8.45
C LEU A 230 -20.65 -7.46 9.05
N ILE A 231 -19.93 -6.45 9.49
CA ILE A 231 -20.45 -5.17 9.99
C ILE A 231 -20.44 -4.15 8.86
N ARG A 232 -21.63 -3.61 8.52
CA ARG A 232 -21.80 -2.55 7.51
C ARG A 232 -22.18 -1.20 8.09
N SER A 233 -22.43 -1.13 9.40
CA SER A 233 -22.78 0.11 10.08
C SER A 233 -21.56 1.02 10.20
N ARG A 234 -21.50 2.06 9.40
CA ARG A 234 -20.44 3.08 9.45
C ARG A 234 -20.43 3.83 10.77
N PHE A 235 -21.60 3.99 11.39
CA PHE A 235 -21.68 4.58 12.73
C PHE A 235 -20.94 3.72 13.75
N LEU A 236 -21.19 2.41 13.78
CA LEU A 236 -20.51 1.48 14.68
C LEU A 236 -19.01 1.41 14.40
N ILE A 237 -18.61 1.41 13.12
CA ILE A 237 -17.20 1.41 12.72
C ILE A 237 -16.50 2.68 13.23
N GLY A 238 -17.10 3.85 13.05
CA GLY A 238 -16.58 5.11 13.56
C GLY A 238 -16.50 5.14 15.09
N LEU A 239 -17.51 4.59 15.78
CA LEU A 239 -17.49 4.47 17.25
C LEU A 239 -16.34 3.56 17.72
N ASN A 240 -16.15 2.41 17.07
CA ASN A 240 -15.06 1.50 17.40
C ASN A 240 -13.67 2.08 17.05
N SER A 241 -13.58 3.03 16.12
CA SER A 241 -12.33 3.72 15.83
C SER A 241 -11.81 4.57 17.00
N LEU A 242 -12.67 4.95 17.93
CA LEU A 242 -12.26 5.64 19.16
C LEU A 242 -11.31 4.79 20.03
N SER A 243 -11.32 3.46 19.87
CA SER A 243 -10.36 2.59 20.54
C SER A 243 -8.91 2.85 20.11
N LEU A 244 -8.68 3.42 18.92
CA LEU A 244 -7.36 3.79 18.41
C LEU A 244 -6.72 4.91 19.23
N TRP A 245 -7.49 5.70 19.97
CA TRP A 245 -6.96 6.76 20.83
C TRP A 245 -6.03 6.23 21.92
N ARG A 246 -6.12 4.94 22.24
CA ARG A 246 -5.16 4.27 23.14
C ARG A 246 -3.74 4.24 22.58
N ALA A 247 -3.59 4.34 21.26
CA ALA A 247 -2.29 4.43 20.61
C ALA A 247 -1.53 5.71 20.97
N LEU A 248 -2.23 6.75 21.47
CA LEU A 248 -1.62 8.00 21.93
C LEU A 248 -0.48 7.78 22.92
N PHE A 249 -0.59 6.78 23.80
CA PHE A 249 0.43 6.47 24.81
C PHE A 249 1.62 5.66 24.28
N ARG A 250 1.61 5.27 23.01
CA ARG A 250 2.64 4.43 22.39
C ARG A 250 3.17 5.00 21.08
N THR A 251 2.44 5.90 20.45
CA THR A 251 2.78 6.45 19.13
C THR A 251 4.08 7.27 19.19
N PRO A 252 4.95 7.17 18.17
CA PRO A 252 6.10 8.05 18.04
C PRO A 252 5.73 9.46 17.53
N LEU A 253 4.46 9.69 17.16
CA LEU A 253 3.98 11.00 16.73
C LEU A 253 3.78 11.93 17.90
N ASN A 254 3.94 13.23 17.69
CA ASN A 254 3.55 14.22 18.68
C ASN A 254 2.02 14.25 18.85
N TRP A 255 1.58 14.76 19.99
CA TRP A 255 0.16 14.83 20.38
C TRP A 255 -0.73 15.43 19.27
N THR A 256 -0.34 16.57 18.73
CA THR A 256 -1.13 17.32 17.75
C THR A 256 -1.32 16.54 16.43
N GLN A 257 -0.27 15.92 15.95
CA GLN A 257 -0.30 15.09 14.75
C GLN A 257 -1.19 13.85 14.94
N PHE A 258 -1.04 13.18 16.09
CA PHE A 258 -1.84 12.01 16.42
C PHE A 258 -3.32 12.36 16.50
N MET A 259 -3.65 13.43 17.27
CA MET A 259 -5.02 13.88 17.46
C MET A 259 -5.68 14.24 16.13
N ARG A 260 -4.99 15.00 15.29
CA ARG A 260 -5.49 15.36 13.95
C ARG A 260 -5.79 14.12 13.13
N ARG A 261 -4.83 13.19 12.99
CA ARG A 261 -4.97 11.98 12.14
C ARG A 261 -6.08 11.05 12.65
N SER A 262 -6.20 10.87 13.95
CA SER A 262 -7.20 9.99 14.58
C SER A 262 -8.62 10.59 14.48
N THR A 263 -8.76 11.90 14.71
CA THR A 263 -10.02 12.61 14.54
C THR A 263 -10.47 12.61 13.08
N ASP A 264 -9.55 12.89 12.14
CA ASP A 264 -9.84 12.85 10.71
C ASP A 264 -10.33 11.48 10.28
N TYR A 265 -9.69 10.40 10.73
CA TYR A 265 -10.13 9.04 10.39
C TYR A 265 -11.54 8.74 10.92
N THR A 266 -11.82 9.02 12.20
CA THR A 266 -13.15 8.82 12.79
C THR A 266 -14.21 9.61 12.02
N ARG A 267 -13.94 10.88 11.74
CA ARG A 267 -14.80 11.75 10.96
C ARG A 267 -15.02 11.24 9.53
N HIS A 268 -13.99 10.70 8.87
CA HIS A 268 -14.09 10.13 7.54
C HIS A 268 -15.00 8.89 7.54
N CYS A 269 -14.92 8.02 8.53
CA CYS A 269 -15.81 6.87 8.65
C CYS A 269 -17.29 7.30 8.67
N TRP A 270 -17.63 8.41 9.31
CA TRP A 270 -19.01 8.88 9.41
C TRP A 270 -19.47 9.72 8.22
N LEU A 271 -18.65 10.66 7.75
CA LEU A 271 -19.10 11.77 6.90
C LEU A 271 -18.62 11.69 5.45
N ARG A 272 -17.50 10.99 5.16
CA ARG A 272 -16.95 11.00 3.81
C ARG A 272 -17.55 9.89 2.94
N PRO A 273 -17.70 10.14 1.62
CA PRO A 273 -18.12 9.11 0.69
C PRO A 273 -17.05 8.03 0.55
N VAL A 274 -17.51 6.79 0.28
CA VAL A 274 -16.61 5.70 -0.12
C VAL A 274 -16.27 5.89 -1.59
N ASN A 275 -15.11 6.44 -1.88
CA ASN A 275 -14.72 6.80 -3.23
C ASN A 275 -14.00 5.61 -3.91
N LEU A 276 -14.78 4.70 -4.47
CA LEU A 276 -14.32 3.52 -5.20
C LEU A 276 -14.75 3.55 -6.69
N GLN A 277 -15.20 4.70 -7.18
CA GLN A 277 -15.57 4.84 -8.58
C GLN A 277 -14.37 4.54 -9.47
N ARG A 278 -14.57 3.66 -10.47
CA ARG A 278 -13.54 3.29 -11.43
C ARG A 278 -12.99 4.50 -12.18
N ILE A 279 -11.70 4.48 -12.42
CA ILE A 279 -10.98 5.44 -13.28
C ILE A 279 -10.42 4.71 -14.50
N ASP A 280 -10.37 5.39 -15.63
CA ASP A 280 -9.76 4.87 -16.86
C ASP A 280 -8.25 5.17 -16.88
N VAL A 281 -7.48 4.29 -16.27
CA VAL A 281 -6.00 4.41 -16.25
C VAL A 281 -5.43 4.16 -17.64
N ASP A 282 -5.91 3.15 -18.34
CA ASP A 282 -5.34 2.73 -19.64
C ASP A 282 -5.59 3.77 -20.73
N GLY A 283 -6.77 4.38 -20.77
CA GLY A 283 -7.09 5.47 -21.68
C GLY A 283 -6.19 6.68 -21.47
N VAL A 284 -5.97 7.08 -20.22
CA VAL A 284 -5.08 8.20 -19.89
C VAL A 284 -3.62 7.89 -20.22
N VAL A 285 -3.13 6.67 -19.94
CA VAL A 285 -1.76 6.26 -20.27
C VAL A 285 -1.52 6.25 -21.78
N LYS A 286 -2.46 5.71 -22.56
CA LYS A 286 -2.38 5.67 -24.05
C LYS A 286 -2.38 7.07 -24.66
N SER A 287 -3.18 7.99 -24.14
CA SER A 287 -3.25 9.37 -24.66
C SER A 287 -1.93 10.13 -24.52
N VAL A 288 -1.15 9.84 -23.48
CA VAL A 288 0.17 10.45 -23.27
C VAL A 288 1.26 9.84 -24.15
N ARG A 289 1.14 8.57 -24.54
CA ARG A 289 2.09 7.89 -25.45
C ARG A 289 1.89 8.26 -26.92
N GLN A 290 0.77 8.87 -27.30
CA GLN A 290 0.59 9.43 -28.64
C GLN A 290 1.13 10.86 -28.68
N PRO A 291 2.25 11.15 -29.38
CA PRO A 291 2.69 12.53 -29.58
C PRO A 291 1.56 13.28 -30.32
N GLN A 292 1.17 14.43 -29.80
CA GLN A 292 0.28 15.33 -30.53
C GLN A 292 0.87 15.51 -31.93
N ARG A 293 0.18 15.01 -32.97
CA ARG A 293 0.49 15.35 -34.34
C ARG A 293 0.29 16.85 -34.49
N VAL A 294 1.37 17.59 -34.34
CA VAL A 294 1.40 19.00 -34.74
C VAL A 294 1.10 19.03 -36.22
N GLY A 295 -0.11 19.44 -36.55
CA GLY A 295 -0.53 19.60 -37.94
C GLY A 295 0.42 20.59 -38.59
N ARG A 296 1.28 20.10 -39.48
CA ARG A 296 1.96 20.93 -40.47
C ARG A 296 0.87 21.56 -41.35
N ARG A 297 0.51 22.80 -41.06
CA ARG A 297 -0.11 23.65 -42.08
C ARG A 297 0.92 23.83 -43.20
N LEU A 298 0.71 23.17 -44.32
CA LEU A 298 1.31 23.55 -45.57
C LEU A 298 0.78 24.95 -45.90
N MET A 299 1.66 25.95 -45.81
CA MET A 299 1.44 27.23 -46.52
C MET A 299 1.64 26.94 -48.01
N GLN A 300 0.58 27.13 -48.80
CA GLN A 300 0.63 27.40 -50.19
C GLN A 300 0.84 28.87 -50.42
#